data_1bc325ed132625e3089139c64640d58c
#
_entry.id   1bc325ed132625e3089139c64640d58c
#
_cell.length_a   1.000
_cell.length_b   1.000
_cell.length_c   1.000
_cell.angle_alpha   90.00
_cell.angle_beta   90.00
_cell.angle_gamma   90.00
#
_symmetry.space_group_name_H-M   'P 1'
#
loop_
_entity.id
_entity.type
_entity.pdbx_description
1 polymer ?
#
loop_
_entity_poly.entity_id
_entity_poly.type
_entity_poly.pdbx_seq_one_letter_code
_entity_poly.pdbx_strand_id
1 'polypeptide(L)'
;MTDAGLVLDTACLLAYSDGTEAVGEQIASVADRGQSVIVPALCLAEAYRQVAVDGWRLLDILGDLDHVVVTPVAHDMCMFLGGWSRTLPSMDLAQVALEAARATTPIMSDRRELLGEVLPKEWPIIDL
;
A
#
# COMPACT_ATOMS: atom_id res chain seq x y z
N MET A 1 7.90 -9.52 -16.39
CA MET A 1 7.04 -8.97 -15.32
C MET A 1 7.78 -9.10 -14.00
N THR A 2 7.83 -8.04 -13.22
CA THR A 2 8.53 -8.03 -11.93
C THR A 2 7.58 -8.50 -10.83
N ASP A 3 8.02 -9.47 -10.02
CA ASP A 3 7.22 -9.93 -8.89
C ASP A 3 7.07 -8.84 -7.84
N ALA A 4 5.89 -8.77 -7.21
CA ALA A 4 5.65 -7.86 -6.10
C ALA A 4 6.36 -8.35 -4.83
N GLY A 5 6.99 -7.44 -4.11
CA GLY A 5 7.70 -7.75 -2.86
C GLY A 5 7.11 -7.07 -1.63
N LEU A 6 6.24 -6.08 -1.80
CA LEU A 6 5.68 -5.32 -0.69
C LEU A 6 4.47 -4.53 -1.15
N VAL A 7 3.45 -4.42 -0.29
CA VAL A 7 2.32 -3.51 -0.48
C VAL A 7 2.39 -2.44 0.61
N LEU A 8 2.29 -1.18 0.22
CA LEU A 8 2.27 -0.05 1.17
C LEU A 8 0.83 0.41 1.40
N ASP A 9 0.47 0.69 2.64
CA ASP A 9 -0.82 1.30 2.96
C ASP A 9 -0.74 2.83 2.97
N THR A 10 -1.86 3.49 3.23
CA THR A 10 -1.91 4.97 3.27
C THR A 10 -0.98 5.56 4.32
N ALA A 11 -0.88 4.94 5.50
CA ALA A 11 0.02 5.43 6.55
C ALA A 11 1.48 5.46 6.10
N CYS A 12 1.92 4.47 5.30
CA CYS A 12 3.25 4.45 4.71
C CYS A 12 3.47 5.62 3.76
N LEU A 13 2.47 5.94 2.94
CA LEU A 13 2.56 7.07 2.00
C LEU A 13 2.64 8.39 2.74
N LEU A 14 1.87 8.55 3.82
CA LEU A 14 1.94 9.73 4.68
C LEU A 14 3.31 9.85 5.34
N ALA A 15 3.85 8.75 5.86
CA ALA A 15 5.18 8.73 6.46
C ALA A 15 6.27 9.11 5.45
N TYR A 16 6.16 8.59 4.23
CA TYR A 16 7.09 8.94 3.14
C TYR A 16 7.04 10.44 2.84
N SER A 17 5.83 11.01 2.77
CA SER A 17 5.65 12.45 2.50
C SER A 17 6.19 13.33 3.63
N ASP A 18 6.26 12.79 4.85
CA ASP A 18 6.84 13.48 6.02
C ASP A 18 8.36 13.32 6.10
N GLY A 19 8.98 12.59 5.18
CA GLY A 19 10.42 12.37 5.18
C GLY A 19 10.88 11.23 6.09
N THR A 20 9.97 10.37 6.55
CA THR A 20 10.33 9.19 7.35
C THR A 20 11.13 8.21 6.51
N GLU A 21 12.34 7.89 6.95
CA GLU A 21 13.28 7.09 6.16
C GLU A 21 12.89 5.61 6.05
N ALA A 22 12.16 5.07 7.02
CA ALA A 22 11.83 3.65 7.09
C ALA A 22 11.13 3.13 5.83
N VAL A 23 10.21 3.91 5.27
CA VAL A 23 9.47 3.52 4.06
C VAL A 23 10.41 3.51 2.85
N GLY A 24 11.23 4.55 2.69
CA GLY A 24 12.21 4.61 1.61
C GLY A 24 13.21 3.47 1.68
N GLU A 25 13.65 3.10 2.87
CA GLU A 25 14.55 1.96 3.08
C GLU A 25 13.90 0.63 2.64
N GLN A 26 12.63 0.44 2.95
CA GLN A 26 11.90 -0.76 2.53
C GLN A 26 11.73 -0.80 1.00
N ILE A 27 11.42 0.33 0.39
CA ILE A 27 11.33 0.42 -1.08
C ILE A 27 12.67 0.05 -1.71
N ALA A 28 13.77 0.61 -1.21
CA ALA A 28 15.11 0.30 -1.72
C ALA A 28 15.46 -1.18 -1.55
N SER A 29 15.13 -1.77 -0.41
CA SER A 29 15.37 -3.19 -0.14
C SER A 29 14.61 -4.08 -1.12
N VAL A 30 13.35 -3.77 -1.40
CA VAL A 30 12.53 -4.52 -2.38
C VAL A 30 13.12 -4.37 -3.79
N ALA A 31 13.51 -3.16 -4.17
CA ALA A 31 14.11 -2.87 -5.47
C ALA A 31 15.43 -3.62 -5.65
N ASP A 32 16.25 -3.70 -4.60
CA ASP A 32 17.53 -4.44 -4.62
C ASP A 32 17.34 -5.94 -4.86
N ARG A 33 16.18 -6.49 -4.50
CA ARG A 33 15.83 -7.89 -4.78
C ARG A 33 15.20 -8.07 -6.16
N GLY A 34 15.11 -7.02 -6.97
CA GLY A 34 14.49 -7.07 -8.28
C GLY A 34 12.97 -7.20 -8.25
N GLN A 35 12.34 -6.84 -7.12
CA GLN A 35 10.90 -6.91 -6.94
C GLN A 35 10.27 -5.52 -7.01
N SER A 36 8.94 -5.46 -7.12
CA SER A 36 8.19 -4.21 -7.14
C SER A 36 7.47 -3.94 -5.83
N VAL A 37 7.21 -2.66 -5.58
CA VAL A 37 6.39 -2.19 -4.47
C VAL A 37 5.04 -1.78 -5.02
N ILE A 38 3.97 -2.34 -4.46
CA ILE A 38 2.61 -2.01 -4.85
C ILE A 38 2.10 -0.85 -3.99
N VAL A 39 1.60 0.19 -4.66
CA VAL A 39 0.88 1.29 -4.05
C VAL A 39 -0.55 1.24 -4.56
N PRO A 40 -1.52 0.81 -3.74
CA PRO A 40 -2.91 0.81 -4.18
C PRO A 40 -3.40 2.22 -4.52
N ALA A 41 -4.12 2.36 -5.63
CA ALA A 41 -4.59 3.68 -6.09
C ALA A 41 -5.42 4.41 -5.04
N LEU A 42 -6.26 3.70 -4.28
CA LEU A 42 -7.07 4.32 -3.23
C LEU A 42 -6.22 4.85 -2.08
N CYS A 43 -5.10 4.18 -1.77
CA CYS A 43 -4.16 4.67 -0.77
C CYS A 43 -3.47 5.95 -1.24
N LEU A 44 -3.06 5.99 -2.51
CA LEU A 44 -2.43 7.18 -3.06
C LEU A 44 -3.42 8.36 -3.08
N ALA A 45 -4.66 8.11 -3.52
CA ALA A 45 -5.70 9.14 -3.51
C ALA A 45 -5.97 9.66 -2.08
N GLU A 46 -6.06 8.76 -1.10
CA GLU A 46 -6.28 9.13 0.30
C GLU A 46 -5.09 9.93 0.85
N ALA A 47 -3.88 9.58 0.47
CA ALA A 47 -2.69 10.34 0.86
C ALA A 47 -2.73 11.76 0.29
N TYR A 48 -3.06 11.92 -0.99
CA TYR A 48 -3.23 13.26 -1.58
C TYR A 48 -4.31 14.07 -0.87
N ARG A 49 -5.38 13.43 -0.43
CA ARG A 49 -6.45 14.11 0.32
C ARG A 49 -5.95 14.64 1.66
N GLN A 50 -5.09 13.90 2.35
CA GLN A 50 -4.63 14.24 3.70
C GLN A 50 -3.42 15.18 3.70
N VAL A 51 -2.54 15.07 2.72
CA VAL A 51 -1.32 15.88 2.65
C VAL A 51 -1.62 17.24 2.05
N ALA A 52 -1.06 18.31 2.64
CA ALA A 52 -1.19 19.65 2.06
C ALA A 52 -0.55 19.69 0.66
N VAL A 53 -1.07 20.58 -0.20
CA VAL A 53 -0.66 20.65 -1.61
C VAL A 53 0.85 20.81 -1.78
N ASP A 54 1.51 21.53 -0.88
CA ASP A 54 2.97 21.70 -0.92
C ASP A 54 3.74 20.41 -0.64
N GLY A 55 3.10 19.41 -0.04
CA GLY A 55 3.69 18.08 0.19
C GLY A 55 3.42 17.08 -0.93
N TRP A 56 2.61 17.42 -1.93
CA TRP A 56 2.23 16.47 -2.99
C TRP A 56 3.41 16.04 -3.85
N ARG A 57 4.47 16.85 -3.92
CA ARG A 57 5.64 16.55 -4.74
C ARG A 57 6.29 15.21 -4.35
N LEU A 58 6.39 14.92 -3.05
CA LEU A 58 6.98 13.65 -2.60
C LEU A 58 6.10 12.46 -2.99
N LEU A 59 4.79 12.62 -2.96
CA LEU A 59 3.86 11.57 -3.42
C LEU A 59 3.99 11.35 -4.93
N ASP A 60 4.14 12.42 -5.70
CA ASP A 60 4.36 12.31 -7.15
C ASP A 60 5.68 11.58 -7.45
N ILE A 61 6.74 11.90 -6.71
CA ILE A 61 8.04 11.24 -6.86
C ILE A 61 7.90 9.75 -6.53
N LEU A 62 7.22 9.42 -5.44
CA LEU A 62 7.00 8.03 -5.05
C LEU A 62 6.31 7.23 -6.15
N GLY A 63 5.23 7.79 -6.71
CA GLY A 63 4.46 7.12 -7.76
C GLY A 63 5.24 6.90 -9.05
N ASP A 64 6.29 7.68 -9.28
CA ASP A 64 7.12 7.62 -10.49
C ASP A 64 8.40 6.81 -10.32
N LEU A 65 8.67 6.26 -9.14
CA LEU A 65 9.86 5.43 -8.94
C LEU A 65 9.77 4.14 -9.78
N ASP A 66 10.91 3.72 -10.34
CA ASP A 66 10.97 2.60 -11.29
C ASP A 66 10.39 1.29 -10.75
N HIS A 67 10.58 1.02 -9.46
CA HIS A 67 10.13 -0.22 -8.81
C HIS A 67 8.80 -0.07 -8.08
N VAL A 68 8.12 1.06 -8.23
CA VAL A 68 6.81 1.31 -7.64
C VAL A 68 5.73 1.18 -8.71
N VAL A 69 4.70 0.40 -8.40
CA VAL A 69 3.55 0.18 -9.28
C VAL A 69 2.30 0.65 -8.56
N VAL A 70 1.65 1.67 -9.12
CA VAL A 70 0.34 2.11 -8.62
C VAL A 70 -0.73 1.22 -9.25
N THR A 71 -1.43 0.43 -8.42
CA THR A 71 -2.43 -0.52 -8.91
C THR A 71 -3.82 0.13 -8.97
N PRO A 72 -4.47 0.08 -10.14
CA PRO A 72 -5.80 0.69 -10.28
C PRO A 72 -6.89 -0.13 -9.60
N VAL A 73 -8.06 0.49 -9.41
CA VAL A 73 -9.26 -0.23 -9.04
C VAL A 73 -9.96 -0.68 -10.32
N ALA A 74 -10.06 -1.99 -10.51
CA ALA A 74 -10.72 -2.58 -11.66
C ALA A 74 -12.11 -3.07 -11.28
N HIS A 75 -12.96 -3.28 -12.28
CA HIS A 75 -14.36 -3.71 -12.07
C HIS A 75 -14.45 -4.98 -11.22
N ASP A 76 -13.59 -5.97 -11.49
CA ASP A 76 -13.60 -7.26 -10.79
C ASP A 76 -13.20 -7.16 -9.31
N MET A 77 -12.64 -6.03 -8.89
CA MET A 77 -12.25 -5.78 -7.50
C MET A 77 -13.40 -5.21 -6.66
N CYS A 78 -14.43 -4.66 -7.30
CA CYS A 78 -15.45 -3.87 -6.60
C CYS A 78 -16.21 -4.67 -5.56
N MET A 79 -16.53 -5.94 -5.83
CA MET A 79 -17.24 -6.80 -4.90
C MET A 79 -16.42 -7.06 -3.64
N PHE A 80 -15.12 -7.33 -3.80
CA PHE A 80 -14.20 -7.55 -2.67
C PHE A 80 -14.00 -6.28 -1.85
N LEU A 81 -13.78 -5.15 -2.53
CA LEU A 81 -13.58 -3.87 -1.85
C LEU A 81 -14.83 -3.48 -1.04
N GLY A 82 -16.01 -3.62 -1.63
CA GLY A 82 -17.25 -3.32 -0.94
C GLY A 82 -17.52 -4.28 0.21
N GLY A 83 -17.30 -5.58 -0.03
CA GLY A 83 -17.50 -6.62 0.99
C GLY A 83 -16.57 -6.46 2.19
N TRP A 84 -15.27 -6.30 1.93
CA TRP A 84 -14.29 -6.16 3.01
C TRP A 84 -14.40 -4.82 3.75
N SER A 85 -14.90 -3.77 3.10
CA SER A 85 -15.12 -2.47 3.76
C SER A 85 -16.28 -2.49 4.75
N ARG A 86 -17.03 -3.59 4.84
CA ARG A 86 -18.00 -3.81 5.92
C ARG A 86 -17.31 -4.19 7.23
N THR A 87 -16.12 -4.76 7.15
CA THR A 87 -15.30 -5.16 8.30
C THR A 87 -14.16 -4.15 8.52
N LEU A 88 -13.47 -3.77 7.45
CA LEU A 88 -12.39 -2.78 7.50
C LEU A 88 -12.97 -1.36 7.45
N PRO A 89 -12.30 -0.37 8.07
CA PRO A 89 -12.86 0.98 8.21
C PRO A 89 -12.88 1.79 6.91
N SER A 90 -12.18 1.36 5.86
CA SER A 90 -12.06 2.19 4.65
C SER A 90 -11.75 1.38 3.40
N MET A 91 -12.08 1.94 2.24
CA MET A 91 -11.83 1.30 0.94
C MET A 91 -10.34 1.19 0.62
N ASP A 92 -9.53 2.15 1.04
CA ASP A 92 -8.09 2.10 0.81
C ASP A 92 -7.45 0.92 1.54
N LEU A 93 -7.83 0.68 2.79
CA LEU A 93 -7.32 -0.47 3.53
C LEU A 93 -7.82 -1.79 2.92
N ALA A 94 -9.05 -1.82 2.42
CA ALA A 94 -9.58 -2.99 1.71
C ALA A 94 -8.77 -3.28 0.45
N GLN A 95 -8.35 -2.26 -0.29
CA GLN A 95 -7.51 -2.47 -1.48
C GLN A 95 -6.12 -2.99 -1.09
N VAL A 96 -5.55 -2.53 0.02
CA VAL A 96 -4.28 -3.07 0.53
C VAL A 96 -4.40 -4.59 0.73
N ALA A 97 -5.43 -5.03 1.44
CA ALA A 97 -5.65 -6.46 1.70
C ALA A 97 -5.84 -7.24 0.40
N LEU A 98 -6.62 -6.71 -0.53
CA LEU A 98 -6.88 -7.38 -1.80
C LEU A 98 -5.62 -7.50 -2.66
N GLU A 99 -4.84 -6.43 -2.79
CA GLU A 99 -3.60 -6.46 -3.56
C GLU A 99 -2.59 -7.43 -2.94
N ALA A 100 -2.46 -7.44 -1.63
CA ALA A 100 -1.58 -8.38 -0.92
C ALA A 100 -2.01 -9.84 -1.16
N ALA A 101 -3.31 -10.11 -1.06
CA ALA A 101 -3.84 -11.46 -1.27
C ALA A 101 -3.61 -11.93 -2.71
N ARG A 102 -3.84 -11.05 -3.69
CA ARG A 102 -3.67 -11.39 -5.12
C ARG A 102 -2.22 -11.65 -5.49
N ALA A 103 -1.29 -10.90 -4.90
CA ALA A 103 0.14 -11.03 -5.18
C ALA A 103 0.87 -11.95 -4.20
N THR A 104 0.20 -12.46 -3.18
CA THR A 104 0.79 -13.24 -2.10
C THR A 104 2.02 -12.53 -1.54
N THR A 105 1.81 -11.32 -1.04
CA THR A 105 2.88 -10.35 -0.78
C THR A 105 2.76 -9.75 0.62
N PRO A 106 3.89 -9.52 1.32
CA PRO A 106 3.88 -8.81 2.61
C PRO A 106 3.31 -7.39 2.49
N ILE A 107 2.83 -6.88 3.61
CA ILE A 107 2.30 -5.52 3.73
C ILE A 107 3.14 -4.74 4.74
N MET A 108 3.42 -3.47 4.48
CA MET A 108 3.90 -2.53 5.50
C MET A 108 2.73 -1.65 5.92
N SER A 109 2.43 -1.63 7.22
CA SER A 109 1.21 -0.97 7.73
C SER A 109 1.31 -0.68 9.22
N ASP A 110 0.54 0.32 9.68
CA ASP A 110 0.29 0.56 11.10
C ASP A 110 -1.05 -0.08 11.55
N ARG A 111 -1.69 -0.88 10.70
CA ARG A 111 -3.04 -1.44 10.92
C ARG A 111 -3.04 -2.97 10.92
N ARG A 112 -2.02 -3.57 11.55
CA ARG A 112 -1.87 -5.03 11.62
C ARG A 112 -3.13 -5.74 12.10
N GLU A 113 -3.75 -5.26 13.18
CA GLU A 113 -4.91 -5.91 13.77
C GLU A 113 -6.11 -5.90 12.83
N LEU A 114 -6.36 -4.78 12.16
CA LEU A 114 -7.46 -4.65 11.21
C LEU A 114 -7.26 -5.56 10.00
N LEU A 115 -6.05 -5.58 9.45
CA LEU A 115 -5.73 -6.44 8.31
C LEU A 115 -5.87 -7.92 8.67
N GLY A 116 -5.58 -8.29 9.92
CA GLY A 116 -5.73 -9.65 10.42
C GLY A 116 -7.18 -10.14 10.49
N GLU A 117 -8.17 -9.26 10.37
CA GLU A 117 -9.57 -9.64 10.33
C GLU A 117 -10.01 -10.22 8.98
N VAL A 118 -9.28 -9.90 7.91
CA VAL A 118 -9.60 -10.36 6.54
C VAL A 118 -8.51 -11.22 5.93
N LEU A 119 -7.28 -11.17 6.45
CA LEU A 119 -6.17 -11.99 5.98
C LEU A 119 -5.83 -13.08 7.01
N PRO A 120 -5.19 -14.17 6.57
CA PRO A 120 -4.70 -15.20 7.51
C PRO A 120 -3.81 -14.61 8.60
N LYS A 121 -3.85 -15.21 9.80
CA LYS A 121 -3.13 -14.69 10.98
C LYS A 121 -1.63 -14.56 10.78
N GLU A 122 -1.04 -15.47 10.01
CA GLU A 122 0.40 -15.47 9.77
C GLU A 122 0.80 -14.59 8.59
N TRP A 123 -0.11 -13.78 8.06
CA TRP A 123 0.24 -12.90 6.93
C TRP A 123 1.39 -11.98 7.34
N PRO A 124 2.48 -11.93 6.55
CA PRO A 124 3.63 -11.11 6.91
C PRO A 124 3.28 -9.63 6.81
N ILE A 125 3.36 -8.95 7.94
CA ILE A 125 3.13 -7.51 8.03
C ILE A 125 4.34 -6.88 8.70
N ILE A 126 4.93 -5.89 8.03
CA ILE A 126 6.02 -5.09 8.57
C ILE A 126 5.37 -3.88 9.23
N ASP A 127 5.61 -3.71 10.52
CA ASP A 127 5.05 -2.58 11.25
C ASP A 127 5.74 -1.27 10.85
N LEU A 128 4.90 -0.29 10.59
CA LEU A 128 5.38 1.05 10.30
C LEU A 128 5.82 1.75 11.59
#